data_4d92e087c454af53f74fc2e0d9bd3a8d
#
_entry.id   4d92e087c454af53f74fc2e0d9bd3a8d
#
_cell.length_a   1.000
_cell.length_b   1.000
_cell.length_c   1.000
_cell.angle_alpha   90.00
_cell.angle_beta   90.00
_cell.angle_gamma   90.00
#
_symmetry.space_group_name_H-M   'P 1'
#
loop_
_entity.id
_entity.type
_entity.pdbx_description
1 polymer ?
#
loop_
_entity_poly.entity_id
_entity_poly.type
_entity_poly.pdbx_seq_one_letter_code
_entity_poly.pdbx_strand_id
1 'polypeptide(L)'
;MLPLKDENPHPPGFKPKLTIALIIINVIVFFGEVAVTGQFFEFSNRQAMNMFLNWGAVPGCITGQISGIDTGVNIVGCPAIPELSLLTSTFMHGGLLHLGGNMLFLWIFGDNIEARFGKIKYLGIYLSWGIGAGLIHVMGDPGSGIPAVGASGAISGILGAYLVIFPRARVLTFLMLGFFWRMIHIKAMYFLPFWLIFQNLLPFFIGGFGVAGGGVAYLAHIGGFVLGLAVGFLYKKLHRSDFTYGTRYGYRDDWR
;
A
#
# COMPACT_ATOMS: atom_id res chain seq x y z
N MET A 1 1.97 4.17 -16.27
CA MET A 1 2.67 5.32 -15.67
C MET A 1 3.40 4.83 -14.44
N LEU A 2 4.75 4.98 -14.39
CA LEU A 2 5.58 4.52 -13.28
C LEU A 2 6.25 5.73 -12.61
N PRO A 3 6.02 6.01 -11.32
CA PRO A 3 6.73 7.06 -10.61
C PRO A 3 8.18 6.63 -10.39
N LEU A 4 9.13 7.57 -10.52
CA LEU A 4 10.55 7.31 -10.32
C LEU A 4 11.11 8.08 -9.14
N LYS A 5 10.61 9.29 -8.90
CA LYS A 5 11.06 10.20 -7.84
C LYS A 5 10.03 11.31 -7.64
N ASP A 6 9.94 11.86 -6.45
CA ASP A 6 9.29 13.13 -6.22
C ASP A 6 10.32 14.26 -5.95
N GLU A 7 9.87 15.50 -6.05
CA GLU A 7 10.73 16.70 -5.90
C GLU A 7 10.37 17.48 -4.62
N ASN A 8 10.11 16.78 -3.53
CA ASN A 8 9.88 17.43 -2.25
C ASN A 8 11.19 17.62 -1.48
N PRO A 9 11.53 18.82 -1.04
CA PRO A 9 12.67 19.03 -0.15
C PRO A 9 12.36 18.47 1.25
N HIS A 10 13.33 17.77 1.81
CA HIS A 10 13.28 17.33 3.20
C HIS A 10 13.90 18.34 4.16
N PRO A 11 13.56 18.30 5.46
CA PRO A 11 14.24 19.09 6.46
C PRO A 11 15.75 18.82 6.46
N PRO A 12 16.60 19.83 6.71
CA PRO A 12 18.04 19.63 6.80
C PRO A 12 18.41 18.51 7.77
N GLY A 13 19.27 17.58 7.30
CA GLY A 13 19.72 16.43 8.10
C GLY A 13 18.69 15.30 8.28
N PHE A 14 17.49 15.40 7.69
CA PHE A 14 16.50 14.33 7.72
C PHE A 14 17.02 13.09 6.99
N LYS A 15 16.78 11.93 7.60
CA LYS A 15 17.03 10.61 7.00
C LYS A 15 15.80 9.75 7.25
N PRO A 16 15.21 9.13 6.21
CA PRO A 16 13.97 8.33 6.32
C PRO A 16 14.26 6.93 6.91
N LYS A 17 14.69 6.89 8.17
CA LYS A 17 15.14 5.66 8.81
C LYS A 17 14.05 4.62 8.95
N LEU A 18 12.82 5.05 9.19
CA LEU A 18 11.72 4.11 9.37
C LEU A 18 11.18 3.61 8.02
N THR A 19 11.09 4.48 7.03
CA THR A 19 10.76 4.07 5.66
C THR A 19 11.76 3.01 5.16
N ILE A 20 13.06 3.24 5.37
CA ILE A 20 14.11 2.27 5.05
C ILE A 20 13.92 0.97 5.85
N ALA A 21 13.64 1.06 7.16
CA ALA A 21 13.44 -0.11 8.00
C ALA A 21 12.22 -0.94 7.54
N LEU A 22 11.12 -0.29 7.17
CA LEU A 22 9.94 -0.95 6.61
C LEU A 22 10.26 -1.66 5.30
N ILE A 23 11.02 -1.02 4.40
CA ILE A 23 11.50 -1.65 3.16
C ILE A 23 12.33 -2.89 3.47
N ILE A 24 13.30 -2.77 4.39
CA ILE A 24 14.18 -3.90 4.77
C ILE A 24 13.35 -5.05 5.35
N ILE A 25 12.37 -4.77 6.22
CA ILE A 25 11.50 -5.80 6.81
C ILE A 25 10.73 -6.53 5.70
N ASN A 26 10.11 -5.81 4.76
CA ASN A 26 9.39 -6.42 3.64
C ASN A 26 10.30 -7.29 2.78
N VAL A 27 11.53 -6.82 2.50
CA VAL A 27 12.52 -7.59 1.73
C VAL A 27 12.94 -8.85 2.50
N ILE A 28 13.16 -8.79 3.81
CA ILE A 28 13.52 -9.96 4.63
C ILE A 28 12.38 -10.99 4.63
N VAL A 29 11.12 -10.53 4.83
CA VAL A 29 9.95 -11.41 4.78
C VAL A 29 9.86 -12.08 3.41
N PHE A 30 10.02 -11.32 2.32
CA PHE A 30 9.99 -11.84 0.96
C PHE A 30 11.03 -12.94 0.73
N PHE A 31 12.27 -12.76 1.20
CA PHE A 31 13.27 -13.84 1.09
C PHE A 31 12.92 -15.06 1.95
N GLY A 32 12.23 -14.88 3.07
CA GLY A 32 11.62 -15.99 3.83
C GLY A 32 10.56 -16.72 3.00
N GLU A 33 9.69 -15.98 2.30
CA GLU A 33 8.69 -16.55 1.38
C GLU A 33 9.35 -17.32 0.23
N VAL A 34 10.41 -16.78 -0.37
CA VAL A 34 11.20 -17.48 -1.39
C VAL A 34 11.80 -18.77 -0.85
N ALA A 35 12.35 -18.76 0.36
CA ALA A 35 12.94 -19.95 0.99
C ALA A 35 11.90 -21.06 1.25
N VAL A 36 10.67 -20.70 1.60
CA VAL A 36 9.57 -21.65 1.83
C VAL A 36 9.01 -22.18 0.52
N THR A 37 8.84 -21.31 -0.48
CA THR A 37 8.13 -21.65 -1.72
C THR A 37 9.05 -22.17 -2.83
N GLY A 38 10.34 -21.84 -2.77
CA GLY A 38 11.29 -22.08 -3.87
C GLY A 38 11.02 -21.24 -5.13
N GLN A 39 10.10 -20.27 -5.06
CA GLN A 39 9.71 -19.39 -6.17
C GLN A 39 10.17 -17.96 -5.90
N PHE A 40 10.44 -17.19 -6.96
CA PHE A 40 10.96 -15.83 -6.83
C PHE A 40 10.12 -14.78 -7.57
N PHE A 41 9.72 -15.07 -8.80
CA PHE A 41 9.00 -14.10 -9.62
C PHE A 41 7.52 -14.03 -9.28
N GLU A 42 6.88 -15.18 -9.08
CA GLU A 42 5.47 -15.32 -8.76
C GLU A 42 5.27 -16.54 -7.86
N PHE A 43 4.52 -16.38 -6.79
CA PHE A 43 4.21 -17.44 -5.84
C PHE A 43 2.88 -18.09 -6.19
N SER A 44 2.93 -19.24 -6.86
CA SER A 44 1.75 -19.93 -7.41
C SER A 44 1.67 -21.41 -7.02
N ASN A 45 2.69 -21.94 -6.33
CA ASN A 45 2.72 -23.34 -5.92
C ASN A 45 1.92 -23.59 -4.63
N ARG A 46 1.82 -24.86 -4.27
CA ARG A 46 1.08 -25.31 -3.08
C ARG A 46 1.63 -24.75 -1.78
N GLN A 47 2.96 -24.62 -1.65
CA GLN A 47 3.61 -24.06 -0.48
C GLN A 47 3.23 -22.58 -0.32
N ALA A 48 3.20 -21.83 -1.42
CA ALA A 48 2.77 -20.44 -1.42
C ALA A 48 1.31 -20.30 -1.01
N MET A 49 0.42 -21.14 -1.55
CA MET A 49 -0.99 -21.13 -1.16
C MET A 49 -1.16 -21.40 0.33
N ASN A 50 -0.52 -22.46 0.86
CA ASN A 50 -0.59 -22.78 2.28
C ASN A 50 -0.04 -21.63 3.15
N MET A 51 1.03 -20.97 2.73
CA MET A 51 1.61 -19.83 3.44
C MET A 51 0.63 -18.65 3.45
N PHE A 52 0.02 -18.33 2.31
CA PHE A 52 -0.95 -17.23 2.23
C PHE A 52 -2.24 -17.52 3.00
N LEU A 53 -2.70 -18.77 3.07
CA LEU A 53 -3.85 -19.15 3.88
C LEU A 53 -3.59 -19.03 5.39
N ASN A 54 -2.33 -19.20 5.83
CA ASN A 54 -1.96 -19.12 7.24
C ASN A 54 -1.59 -17.69 7.70
N TRP A 55 -1.02 -16.86 6.84
CA TRP A 55 -0.46 -15.56 7.20
C TRP A 55 -1.07 -14.39 6.44
N GLY A 56 -1.74 -14.63 5.31
CA GLY A 56 -2.50 -13.65 4.55
C GLY A 56 -3.87 -13.41 5.16
N ALA A 57 -4.46 -12.26 4.88
CA ALA A 57 -5.79 -11.90 5.36
C ALA A 57 -6.86 -12.63 4.55
N VAL A 58 -7.45 -13.69 5.11
CA VAL A 58 -8.57 -14.45 4.52
C VAL A 58 -9.88 -13.95 5.12
N PRO A 59 -10.73 -13.24 4.36
CA PRO A 59 -11.93 -12.62 4.89
C PRO A 59 -12.85 -13.58 5.63
N GLY A 60 -13.15 -14.73 5.04
CA GLY A 60 -14.07 -15.71 5.62
C GLY A 60 -13.57 -16.31 6.94
N CYS A 61 -12.25 -16.46 7.11
CA CYS A 61 -11.65 -16.88 8.37
C CYS A 61 -11.75 -15.77 9.44
N ILE A 62 -11.47 -14.52 9.05
CA ILE A 62 -11.49 -13.36 9.96
C ILE A 62 -12.92 -13.10 10.47
N THR A 63 -13.93 -13.29 9.62
CA THR A 63 -15.34 -13.10 10.00
C THR A 63 -15.98 -14.33 10.66
N GLY A 64 -15.28 -15.48 10.65
CA GLY A 64 -15.81 -16.73 11.15
C GLY A 64 -16.89 -17.36 10.25
N GLN A 65 -17.06 -16.89 9.02
CA GLN A 65 -18.04 -17.45 8.07
C GLN A 65 -17.58 -18.77 7.45
N ILE A 66 -16.26 -19.03 7.45
CA ILE A 66 -15.69 -20.31 7.04
C ILE A 66 -14.77 -20.85 8.14
N SER A 67 -14.69 -22.15 8.29
CA SER A 67 -13.78 -22.83 9.21
C SER A 67 -12.52 -23.38 8.53
N GLY A 68 -12.51 -23.38 7.21
CA GLY A 68 -11.39 -23.85 6.39
C GLY A 68 -11.63 -23.61 4.91
N ILE A 69 -10.59 -23.74 4.13
CA ILE A 69 -10.56 -23.48 2.69
C ILE A 69 -10.26 -24.79 1.96
N ASP A 70 -11.12 -25.18 1.02
CA ASP A 70 -10.87 -26.29 0.13
C ASP A 70 -9.89 -25.86 -0.98
N THR A 71 -8.72 -26.49 -0.99
CA THR A 71 -7.67 -26.23 -1.99
C THR A 71 -7.78 -27.15 -3.22
N GLY A 72 -8.84 -27.95 -3.31
CA GLY A 72 -9.00 -28.99 -4.34
C GLY A 72 -8.20 -30.27 -4.07
N VAL A 73 -7.35 -30.28 -3.06
CA VAL A 73 -6.53 -31.44 -2.66
C VAL A 73 -6.79 -31.80 -1.18
N ASN A 74 -6.94 -30.80 -0.33
CA ASN A 74 -7.24 -30.94 1.10
C ASN A 74 -7.93 -29.68 1.61
N ILE A 75 -8.57 -29.79 2.76
CA ILE A 75 -9.11 -28.63 3.48
C ILE A 75 -7.99 -28.09 4.40
N VAL A 76 -7.65 -26.81 4.24
CA VAL A 76 -6.77 -26.06 5.13
C VAL A 76 -7.65 -25.31 6.12
N GLY A 77 -7.53 -25.61 7.41
CA GLY A 77 -8.26 -24.92 8.47
C GLY A 77 -7.84 -23.45 8.59
N CYS A 78 -8.75 -22.62 9.08
CA CYS A 78 -8.40 -21.22 9.40
C CYS A 78 -7.33 -21.16 10.50
N PRO A 79 -6.47 -20.11 10.49
CA PRO A 79 -5.51 -19.88 11.58
C PRO A 79 -6.19 -19.75 12.94
N ALA A 80 -5.46 -20.07 14.01
CA ALA A 80 -6.00 -19.98 15.39
C ALA A 80 -6.39 -18.53 15.78
N ILE A 81 -5.72 -17.54 15.23
CA ILE A 81 -5.99 -16.10 15.44
C ILE A 81 -6.04 -15.44 14.05
N PRO A 82 -7.17 -15.56 13.33
CA PRO A 82 -7.28 -15.04 11.95
C PRO A 82 -7.08 -13.52 11.87
N GLU A 83 -7.44 -12.78 12.92
CA GLU A 83 -7.31 -11.31 12.97
C GLU A 83 -5.85 -10.85 12.92
N LEU A 84 -4.91 -11.68 13.39
CA LEU A 84 -3.48 -11.38 13.31
C LEU A 84 -3.01 -11.27 11.86
N SER A 85 -3.69 -11.95 10.94
CA SER A 85 -3.39 -11.89 9.52
C SER A 85 -3.61 -10.51 8.90
N LEU A 86 -4.44 -9.65 9.50
CA LEU A 86 -4.56 -8.25 9.07
C LEU A 86 -3.23 -7.48 9.21
N LEU A 87 -2.40 -7.86 10.19
CA LEU A 87 -1.08 -7.28 10.37
C LEU A 87 -0.03 -8.01 9.51
N THR A 88 0.02 -9.34 9.59
CA THR A 88 1.07 -10.13 8.93
C THR A 88 0.99 -10.03 7.41
N SER A 89 -0.22 -10.02 6.85
CA SER A 89 -0.44 -9.85 5.41
C SER A 89 0.17 -8.57 4.84
N THR A 90 0.28 -7.51 5.65
CA THR A 90 0.87 -6.21 5.24
C THR A 90 2.36 -6.35 4.87
N PHE A 91 3.03 -7.39 5.30
CA PHE A 91 4.45 -7.61 5.02
C PHE A 91 4.71 -8.73 3.99
N MET A 92 3.67 -9.45 3.57
CA MET A 92 3.78 -10.54 2.61
C MET A 92 3.61 -10.04 1.17
N HIS A 93 4.18 -10.78 0.22
CA HIS A 93 4.10 -10.40 -1.20
C HIS A 93 3.92 -11.62 -2.10
N GLY A 94 3.14 -11.47 -3.18
CA GLY A 94 2.83 -12.55 -4.13
C GLY A 94 3.94 -12.80 -5.16
N GLY A 95 5.08 -12.11 -5.09
CA GLY A 95 6.21 -12.26 -5.99
C GLY A 95 7.04 -10.98 -6.13
N LEU A 96 8.15 -11.07 -6.89
CA LEU A 96 9.14 -9.99 -7.02
C LEU A 96 8.55 -8.67 -7.55
N LEU A 97 7.70 -8.73 -8.57
CA LEU A 97 7.12 -7.50 -9.13
C LEU A 97 6.15 -6.83 -8.16
N HIS A 98 5.42 -7.62 -7.37
CA HIS A 98 4.53 -7.11 -6.33
C HIS A 98 5.33 -6.42 -5.22
N LEU A 99 6.40 -7.07 -4.71
CA LEU A 99 7.32 -6.43 -3.76
C LEU A 99 7.94 -5.17 -4.36
N GLY A 100 8.51 -5.25 -5.56
CA GLY A 100 9.21 -4.13 -6.21
C GLY A 100 8.31 -2.92 -6.39
N GLY A 101 7.08 -3.11 -6.82
CA GLY A 101 6.07 -2.05 -6.92
C GLY A 101 5.78 -1.40 -5.58
N ASN A 102 5.52 -2.20 -4.54
CA ASN A 102 5.27 -1.70 -3.20
C ASN A 102 6.47 -0.91 -2.64
N MET A 103 7.67 -1.45 -2.75
CA MET A 103 8.88 -0.79 -2.23
C MET A 103 9.20 0.50 -2.99
N LEU A 104 8.96 0.56 -4.30
CA LEU A 104 9.11 1.77 -5.09
C LEU A 104 8.17 2.89 -4.59
N PHE A 105 6.89 2.60 -4.41
CA PHE A 105 5.96 3.60 -3.91
C PHE A 105 6.24 3.99 -2.46
N LEU A 106 6.60 3.04 -1.61
CA LEU A 106 7.01 3.31 -0.23
C LEU A 106 8.26 4.19 -0.18
N TRP A 107 9.25 3.95 -1.04
CA TRP A 107 10.46 4.74 -1.15
C TRP A 107 10.19 6.19 -1.57
N ILE A 108 9.34 6.40 -2.60
CA ILE A 108 9.08 7.72 -3.19
C ILE A 108 8.20 8.59 -2.29
N PHE A 109 7.20 8.00 -1.63
CA PHE A 109 6.17 8.77 -0.92
C PHE A 109 6.25 8.63 0.61
N GLY A 110 6.82 7.54 1.11
CA GLY A 110 6.85 7.23 2.54
C GLY A 110 7.74 8.16 3.33
N ASP A 111 8.89 8.53 2.81
CA ASP A 111 9.87 9.42 3.43
C ASP A 111 9.30 10.80 3.72
N ASN A 112 8.45 11.32 2.84
CA ASN A 112 7.76 12.60 3.00
C ASN A 112 6.75 12.56 4.15
N ILE A 113 6.03 11.45 4.29
CA ILE A 113 5.07 11.24 5.38
C ILE A 113 5.83 11.01 6.69
N GLU A 114 6.93 10.25 6.68
CA GLU A 114 7.82 10.11 7.84
C GLU A 114 8.37 11.46 8.30
N ALA A 115 8.81 12.31 7.37
CA ALA A 115 9.31 13.64 7.66
C ALA A 115 8.25 14.55 8.33
N ARG A 116 7.00 14.40 7.96
CA ARG A 116 5.88 15.21 8.49
C ARG A 116 5.36 14.75 9.83
N PHE A 117 5.20 13.44 10.01
CA PHE A 117 4.60 12.86 11.22
C PHE A 117 5.64 12.51 12.28
N GLY A 118 6.91 12.37 11.89
CA GLY A 118 7.95 11.79 12.73
C GLY A 118 7.81 10.28 12.90
N LYS A 119 8.87 9.59 13.32
CA LYS A 119 9.00 8.14 13.25
C LYS A 119 7.88 7.37 13.96
N ILE A 120 7.60 7.70 15.24
CA ILE A 120 6.66 6.92 16.06
C ILE A 120 5.23 7.04 15.50
N LYS A 121 4.78 8.27 15.18
CA LYS A 121 3.47 8.49 14.61
C LYS A 121 3.36 7.85 13.21
N TYR A 122 4.41 7.97 12.39
CA TYR A 122 4.45 7.37 11.07
C TYR A 122 4.31 5.84 11.13
N LEU A 123 5.01 5.16 12.03
CA LEU A 123 4.83 3.72 12.23
C LEU A 123 3.39 3.37 12.64
N GLY A 124 2.85 4.08 13.62
CA GLY A 124 1.50 3.85 14.11
C GLY A 124 0.45 4.00 13.00
N ILE A 125 0.51 5.10 12.23
CA ILE A 125 -0.45 5.31 11.14
C ILE A 125 -0.23 4.35 9.97
N TYR A 126 1.01 3.98 9.63
CA TYR A 126 1.31 2.98 8.60
C TYR A 126 0.63 1.63 8.91
N LEU A 127 0.84 1.12 10.13
CA LEU A 127 0.23 -0.12 10.57
C LEU A 127 -1.31 -0.01 10.67
N SER A 128 -1.81 1.12 11.17
CA SER A 128 -3.26 1.37 11.23
C SER A 128 -3.90 1.43 9.84
N TRP A 129 -3.22 2.01 8.85
CA TRP A 129 -3.69 2.01 7.47
C TRP A 129 -3.68 0.61 6.86
N GLY A 130 -2.66 -0.20 7.11
CA GLY A 130 -2.62 -1.59 6.65
C GLY A 130 -3.76 -2.42 7.22
N ILE A 131 -3.94 -2.39 8.54
CA ILE A 131 -5.04 -3.10 9.24
C ILE A 131 -6.40 -2.56 8.78
N GLY A 132 -6.60 -1.25 8.74
CA GLY A 132 -7.84 -0.63 8.32
C GLY A 132 -8.20 -0.93 6.85
N ALA A 133 -7.22 -0.93 5.96
CA ALA A 133 -7.38 -1.32 4.57
C ALA A 133 -7.79 -2.80 4.44
N GLY A 134 -7.14 -3.68 5.21
CA GLY A 134 -7.51 -5.09 5.31
C GLY A 134 -8.94 -5.30 5.81
N LEU A 135 -9.35 -4.57 6.86
CA LEU A 135 -10.73 -4.62 7.37
C LEU A 135 -11.75 -4.16 6.32
N ILE A 136 -11.47 -3.09 5.58
CA ILE A 136 -12.36 -2.62 4.51
C ILE A 136 -12.47 -3.68 3.40
N HIS A 137 -11.37 -4.36 3.07
CA HIS A 137 -11.38 -5.47 2.12
C HIS A 137 -12.23 -6.64 2.62
N VAL A 138 -12.06 -7.04 3.89
CA VAL A 138 -12.88 -8.09 4.54
C VAL A 138 -14.36 -7.74 4.53
N MET A 139 -14.73 -6.50 4.81
CA MET A 139 -16.13 -6.06 4.78
C MET A 139 -16.74 -6.09 3.39
N GLY A 140 -15.93 -6.00 2.34
CA GLY A 140 -16.39 -6.04 0.95
C GLY A 140 -16.80 -7.43 0.46
N ASP A 141 -16.17 -8.49 0.99
CA ASP A 141 -16.51 -9.89 0.70
C ASP A 141 -16.20 -10.76 1.94
N PRO A 142 -17.08 -10.70 2.96
CA PRO A 142 -16.80 -11.32 4.26
C PRO A 142 -16.74 -12.85 4.25
N GLY A 143 -17.27 -13.49 3.21
CA GLY A 143 -17.24 -14.96 3.03
C GLY A 143 -16.08 -15.48 2.17
N SER A 144 -15.25 -14.57 1.63
CA SER A 144 -14.19 -14.96 0.70
C SER A 144 -13.11 -15.84 1.37
N GLY A 145 -12.76 -16.94 0.70
CA GLY A 145 -11.61 -17.79 1.05
C GLY A 145 -10.30 -17.35 0.38
N ILE A 146 -10.29 -16.24 -0.37
CA ILE A 146 -9.11 -15.76 -1.09
C ILE A 146 -8.24 -14.92 -0.16
N PRO A 147 -6.98 -15.30 0.08
CA PRO A 147 -6.08 -14.53 0.93
C PRO A 147 -5.63 -13.24 0.26
N ALA A 148 -5.71 -12.11 0.96
CA ALA A 148 -5.11 -10.86 0.55
C ALA A 148 -3.75 -10.68 1.23
N VAL A 149 -2.74 -10.26 0.45
CA VAL A 149 -1.36 -10.00 0.92
C VAL A 149 -0.82 -8.73 0.26
N GLY A 150 0.06 -8.02 0.96
CA GLY A 150 0.80 -6.87 0.42
C GLY A 150 0.78 -5.64 1.31
N ALA A 151 1.87 -4.88 1.28
CA ALA A 151 1.99 -3.58 1.93
C ALA A 151 1.09 -2.50 1.29
N SER A 152 0.47 -2.81 0.17
CA SER A 152 -0.19 -1.83 -0.71
C SER A 152 -1.38 -1.10 -0.08
N GLY A 153 -2.09 -1.74 0.88
CA GLY A 153 -3.14 -1.06 1.66
C GLY A 153 -2.59 0.07 2.53
N ALA A 154 -1.50 -0.18 3.27
CA ALA A 154 -0.80 0.83 4.06
C ALA A 154 -0.16 1.91 3.17
N ILE A 155 0.46 1.52 2.05
CA ILE A 155 1.03 2.45 1.07
C ILE A 155 -0.06 3.32 0.45
N SER A 156 -1.23 2.78 0.15
CA SER A 156 -2.37 3.58 -0.32
C SER A 156 -2.76 4.65 0.70
N GLY A 157 -2.68 4.35 2.01
CA GLY A 157 -2.83 5.33 3.08
C GLY A 157 -1.77 6.45 3.00
N ILE A 158 -0.50 6.09 2.76
CA ILE A 158 0.57 7.07 2.50
C ILE A 158 0.19 7.97 1.32
N LEU A 159 -0.27 7.40 0.20
CA LEU A 159 -0.62 8.14 -1.02
C LEU A 159 -1.80 9.09 -0.79
N GLY A 160 -2.82 8.66 -0.04
CA GLY A 160 -3.96 9.49 0.34
C GLY A 160 -3.54 10.68 1.19
N ALA A 161 -2.72 10.47 2.23
CA ALA A 161 -2.17 11.53 3.07
C ALA A 161 -1.24 12.46 2.27
N TYR A 162 -0.39 11.90 1.41
CA TYR A 162 0.50 12.66 0.53
C TYR A 162 -0.27 13.61 -0.40
N LEU A 163 -1.37 13.13 -1.00
CA LEU A 163 -2.21 13.96 -1.87
C LEU A 163 -2.74 15.21 -1.17
N VAL A 164 -3.13 15.11 0.09
CA VAL A 164 -3.65 16.25 0.87
C VAL A 164 -2.53 17.19 1.33
N ILE A 165 -1.40 16.62 1.75
CA ILE A 165 -0.30 17.39 2.35
C ILE A 165 0.58 18.03 1.26
N PHE A 166 0.83 17.32 0.15
CA PHE A 166 1.74 17.70 -0.93
C PHE A 166 1.09 17.73 -2.31
N PRO A 167 -0.09 18.35 -2.52
CA PRO A 167 -0.84 18.25 -3.78
C PRO A 167 -0.08 18.81 -4.99
N ARG A 168 0.81 19.78 -4.76
CA ARG A 168 1.57 20.45 -5.82
C ARG A 168 2.96 19.87 -6.06
N ALA A 169 3.39 18.89 -5.26
CA ALA A 169 4.66 18.22 -5.44
C ALA A 169 4.76 17.59 -6.83
N ARG A 170 5.91 17.70 -7.46
CA ARG A 170 6.15 17.14 -8.79
C ARG A 170 6.68 15.72 -8.65
N VAL A 171 6.03 14.79 -9.35
CA VAL A 171 6.43 13.39 -9.43
C VAL A 171 7.03 13.15 -10.81
N LEU A 172 8.31 12.84 -10.88
CA LEU A 172 8.95 12.38 -12.11
C LEU A 172 8.38 11.02 -12.47
N THR A 173 7.71 10.96 -13.60
CA THR A 173 6.94 9.80 -14.04
C THR A 173 7.41 9.32 -15.39
N PHE A 174 7.73 8.04 -15.49
CA PHE A 174 7.94 7.37 -16.76
C PHE A 174 6.58 7.04 -17.38
N LEU A 175 6.27 7.72 -18.48
CA LEU A 175 5.08 7.50 -19.27
C LEU A 175 5.45 6.66 -20.49
N MET A 176 4.77 5.54 -20.67
CA MET A 176 4.88 4.69 -21.86
C MET A 176 3.50 4.57 -22.50
N LEU A 177 3.41 4.94 -23.77
CA LEU A 177 2.21 4.88 -24.61
C LEU A 177 2.57 4.11 -25.88
N GLY A 178 2.41 2.80 -25.87
CA GLY A 178 2.89 1.93 -26.95
C GLY A 178 4.42 2.05 -27.12
N PHE A 179 4.87 2.43 -28.30
CA PHE A 179 6.29 2.62 -28.62
C PHE A 179 6.86 3.98 -28.19
N PHE A 180 6.01 4.93 -27.79
CA PHE A 180 6.44 6.23 -27.31
C PHE A 180 6.64 6.19 -25.80
N TRP A 181 7.82 6.61 -25.35
CA TRP A 181 8.11 6.76 -23.93
C TRP A 181 8.69 8.15 -23.64
N ARG A 182 8.34 8.71 -22.52
CA ARG A 182 8.82 10.02 -22.07
C ARG A 182 8.84 10.09 -20.53
N MET A 183 9.83 10.80 -20.02
CA MET A 183 9.86 11.21 -18.60
C MET A 183 9.20 12.58 -18.50
N ILE A 184 8.19 12.70 -17.65
CA ILE A 184 7.45 13.93 -17.41
C ILE A 184 7.24 14.17 -15.92
N HIS A 185 7.18 15.44 -15.54
CA HIS A 185 6.84 15.82 -14.17
C HIS A 185 5.35 16.08 -14.07
N ILE A 186 4.66 15.27 -13.28
CA ILE A 186 3.22 15.39 -13.03
C ILE A 186 3.01 15.83 -11.60
N LYS A 187 2.17 16.81 -11.34
CA LYS A 187 1.81 17.17 -9.96
C LYS A 187 1.07 16.01 -9.28
N ALA A 188 1.33 15.79 -8.00
CA ALA A 188 0.70 14.73 -7.22
C ALA A 188 -0.83 14.77 -7.27
N MET A 189 -1.43 15.97 -7.30
CA MET A 189 -2.87 16.17 -7.42
C MET A 189 -3.49 15.61 -8.72
N TYR A 190 -2.69 15.32 -9.74
CA TYR A 190 -3.13 14.66 -10.97
C TYR A 190 -2.67 13.20 -11.03
N PHE A 191 -1.42 12.94 -10.61
CA PHE A 191 -0.84 11.60 -10.64
C PHE A 191 -1.58 10.61 -9.73
N LEU A 192 -1.81 10.99 -8.47
CA LEU A 192 -2.39 10.07 -7.47
C LEU A 192 -3.88 9.76 -7.72
N PRO A 193 -4.76 10.72 -8.07
CA PRO A 193 -6.12 10.39 -8.48
C PRO A 193 -6.17 9.55 -9.76
N PHE A 194 -5.29 9.83 -10.74
CA PHE A 194 -5.18 8.99 -11.94
C PHE A 194 -4.81 7.55 -11.56
N TRP A 195 -3.79 7.38 -10.71
CA TRP A 195 -3.40 6.05 -10.20
C TRP A 195 -4.56 5.35 -9.49
N LEU A 196 -5.28 6.04 -8.59
CA LEU A 196 -6.42 5.48 -7.88
C LEU A 196 -7.54 5.05 -8.85
N ILE A 197 -7.90 5.92 -9.81
CA ILE A 197 -9.00 5.66 -10.74
C ILE A 197 -8.64 4.52 -11.69
N PHE A 198 -7.53 4.61 -12.40
CA PHE A 198 -7.21 3.68 -13.48
C PHE A 198 -6.62 2.36 -13.03
N GLN A 199 -5.96 2.30 -11.86
CA GLN A 199 -5.36 1.07 -11.35
C GLN A 199 -6.17 0.40 -10.24
N ASN A 200 -7.20 1.06 -9.73
CA ASN A 200 -8.00 0.51 -8.63
C ASN A 200 -9.50 0.61 -8.87
N LEU A 201 -10.07 1.81 -9.02
CA LEU A 201 -11.52 1.98 -9.16
C LEU A 201 -12.03 1.36 -10.47
N LEU A 202 -11.41 1.66 -11.60
CA LEU A 202 -11.86 1.16 -12.89
C LEU A 202 -11.77 -0.38 -12.98
N PRO A 203 -10.63 -1.04 -12.63
CA PRO A 203 -10.56 -2.49 -12.59
C PRO A 203 -11.57 -3.12 -11.60
N PHE A 204 -11.79 -2.48 -10.44
CA PHE A 204 -12.77 -2.92 -9.47
C PHE A 204 -14.20 -2.95 -10.04
N PHE A 205 -14.62 -1.87 -10.72
CA PHE A 205 -15.97 -1.79 -11.31
C PHE A 205 -16.15 -2.68 -12.54
N ILE A 206 -15.10 -2.88 -13.35
CA ILE A 206 -15.17 -3.76 -14.52
C ILE A 206 -15.08 -5.24 -14.12
N GLY A 207 -14.21 -5.58 -13.17
CA GLY A 207 -13.96 -6.95 -12.73
C GLY A 207 -14.97 -7.49 -11.72
N GLY A 208 -15.86 -6.66 -11.18
CA GLY A 208 -16.83 -7.04 -10.15
C GLY A 208 -16.19 -7.21 -8.75
N PHE A 209 -17.06 -7.42 -7.76
CA PHE A 209 -16.65 -7.69 -6.38
C PHE A 209 -15.96 -9.07 -6.32
N GLY A 210 -14.65 -9.09 -6.28
CA GLY A 210 -13.88 -10.22 -5.76
C GLY A 210 -13.38 -11.29 -6.74
N VAL A 211 -13.72 -11.34 -8.02
CA VAL A 211 -13.46 -12.59 -8.77
C VAL A 211 -12.65 -12.48 -10.06
N ALA A 212 -12.69 -11.41 -10.80
CA ALA A 212 -12.17 -11.41 -12.18
C ALA A 212 -10.83 -10.71 -12.40
N GLY A 213 -10.24 -10.12 -11.39
CA GLY A 213 -9.11 -9.19 -11.55
C GLY A 213 -7.76 -9.67 -11.05
N GLY A 214 -7.39 -10.94 -11.23
CA GLY A 214 -5.98 -11.34 -11.01
C GLY A 214 -5.44 -11.19 -9.59
N GLY A 215 -6.27 -11.38 -8.54
CA GLY A 215 -5.80 -11.43 -7.15
C GLY A 215 -5.46 -10.07 -6.50
N VAL A 216 -5.86 -8.95 -7.10
CA VAL A 216 -5.62 -7.62 -6.53
C VAL A 216 -6.74 -7.23 -5.56
N ALA A 217 -6.37 -6.91 -4.32
CA ALA A 217 -7.29 -6.46 -3.28
C ALA A 217 -7.68 -4.96 -3.48
N TYR A 218 -8.44 -4.65 -4.53
CA TYR A 218 -8.79 -3.25 -4.89
C TYR A 218 -9.44 -2.49 -3.75
N LEU A 219 -10.34 -3.13 -2.97
CA LEU A 219 -10.98 -2.49 -1.82
C LEU A 219 -10.00 -2.13 -0.71
N ALA A 220 -8.94 -2.93 -0.51
CA ALA A 220 -7.87 -2.56 0.42
C ALA A 220 -7.14 -1.30 -0.06
N HIS A 221 -6.87 -1.17 -1.36
CA HIS A 221 -6.21 0.03 -1.90
C HIS A 221 -7.10 1.28 -1.78
N ILE A 222 -8.37 1.17 -2.17
CA ILE A 222 -9.34 2.27 -2.06
C ILE A 222 -9.54 2.66 -0.60
N GLY A 223 -9.74 1.67 0.27
CA GLY A 223 -9.92 1.88 1.71
C GLY A 223 -8.71 2.54 2.36
N GLY A 224 -7.51 2.03 2.11
CA GLY A 224 -6.27 2.63 2.58
C GLY A 224 -6.12 4.08 2.13
N PHE A 225 -6.37 4.36 0.85
CA PHE A 225 -6.30 5.71 0.30
C PHE A 225 -7.28 6.67 0.98
N VAL A 226 -8.53 6.26 1.20
CA VAL A 226 -9.54 7.07 1.92
C VAL A 226 -9.12 7.33 3.37
N LEU A 227 -8.63 6.32 4.08
CA LEU A 227 -8.09 6.49 5.44
C LEU A 227 -6.92 7.47 5.46
N GLY A 228 -6.03 7.39 4.47
CA GLY A 228 -4.93 8.33 4.29
C GLY A 228 -5.39 9.76 4.03
N LEU A 229 -6.39 9.95 3.16
CA LEU A 229 -7.02 11.27 2.93
C LEU A 229 -7.55 11.86 4.25
N ALA A 230 -8.29 11.06 5.03
CA ALA A 230 -8.87 11.51 6.30
C ALA A 230 -7.79 11.98 7.28
N VAL A 231 -6.73 11.18 7.46
CA VAL A 231 -5.60 11.56 8.32
C VAL A 231 -4.85 12.78 7.78
N GLY A 232 -4.64 12.87 6.47
CA GLY A 232 -4.02 14.03 5.83
C GLY A 232 -4.81 15.32 6.05
N PHE A 233 -6.14 15.28 5.90
CA PHE A 233 -7.02 16.43 6.19
C PHE A 233 -7.00 16.82 7.66
N LEU A 234 -7.05 15.84 8.58
CA LEU A 234 -6.95 16.09 10.00
C LEU A 234 -5.60 16.72 10.34
N TYR A 235 -4.50 16.18 9.82
CA TYR A 235 -3.16 16.76 10.00
C TYR A 235 -3.11 18.21 9.54
N LYS A 236 -3.59 18.49 8.32
CA LYS A 236 -3.61 19.85 7.75
C LYS A 236 -4.46 20.82 8.57
N LYS A 237 -5.59 20.37 9.12
CA LYS A 237 -6.45 21.16 10.00
C LYS A 237 -5.75 21.53 11.30
N LEU A 238 -5.08 20.55 11.93
CA LEU A 238 -4.38 20.73 13.22
C LEU A 238 -3.10 21.57 13.09
N HIS A 239 -2.45 21.54 11.92
CA HIS A 239 -1.18 22.26 11.67
C HIS A 239 -1.35 23.37 10.63
N ARG A 240 -2.49 24.06 10.66
CA ARG A 240 -2.86 25.08 9.66
C ARG A 240 -1.81 26.20 9.51
N SER A 241 -1.16 26.61 10.60
CA SER A 241 -0.08 27.60 10.59
C SER A 241 1.09 27.20 9.71
N ASP A 242 1.46 25.91 9.72
CA ASP A 242 2.62 25.41 8.97
C ASP A 242 2.38 25.48 7.45
N PHE A 243 1.12 25.44 7.02
CA PHE A 243 0.71 25.54 5.62
C PHE A 243 0.44 26.98 5.17
N THR A 244 0.13 27.89 6.12
CA THR A 244 -0.20 29.29 5.80
C THR A 244 1.05 30.17 5.70
N TYR A 245 2.09 29.86 6.48
CA TYR A 245 3.28 30.70 6.57
C TYR A 245 4.53 30.14 5.87
N GLY A 246 4.47 28.96 5.30
CA GLY A 246 5.56 28.38 4.47
C GLY A 246 6.92 28.19 5.19
N THR A 247 7.00 28.26 6.53
CA THR A 247 8.22 28.77 7.16
C THR A 247 8.98 27.85 8.10
N ARG A 248 8.51 26.66 8.46
CA ARG A 248 9.32 25.86 9.41
C ARG A 248 10.40 24.97 8.77
N TYR A 249 10.30 24.69 7.47
CA TYR A 249 11.26 23.82 6.78
C TYR A 249 11.64 24.30 5.38
N GLY A 250 11.61 25.63 5.13
CA GLY A 250 11.99 26.16 3.80
C GLY A 250 11.04 25.76 2.67
N TYR A 251 9.82 25.33 2.99
CA TYR A 251 8.78 25.06 2.02
C TYR A 251 8.21 26.41 1.54
N ARG A 252 8.97 27.07 0.69
CA ARG A 252 8.44 28.17 -0.12
C ARG A 252 7.48 27.53 -1.11
N ASP A 253 6.23 28.02 -1.13
CA ASP A 253 5.27 27.78 -2.24
C ASP A 253 5.76 28.43 -3.57
N ASP A 254 7.06 28.34 -3.87
CA ASP A 254 7.69 28.91 -5.06
C ASP A 254 7.34 28.16 -6.35
N TRP A 255 6.28 27.37 -6.30
CA TRP A 255 5.71 26.73 -7.49
C TRP A 255 4.61 27.60 -8.12
N ARG A 256 4.89 28.94 -8.28
CA ARG A 256 4.06 29.79 -9.14
C ARG A 256 4.42 29.60 -10.59
#